data_80f8d1b49c88df4c8a06511b779182b6
#
_entry.id   80f8d1b49c88df4c8a06511b779182b6
#
_cell.length_a   1.000
_cell.length_b   1.000
_cell.length_c   1.000
_cell.angle_alpha   90.00
_cell.angle_beta   90.00
_cell.angle_gamma   90.00
#
_symmetry.space_group_name_H-M   'P 1'
#
loop_
_entity.id
_entity.type
_entity.pdbx_description
1 polymer ?
#
loop_
_entity_poly.entity_id
_entity_poly.type
_entity_poly.pdbx_seq_one_letter_code
_entity_poly.pdbx_strand_id
1 'polypeptide(L)'
;HNAINANKIGTGIVDATHIAANAVSSSELKSDALSGQTFTGNVTFGNISPSAVTTTGNIGVQDTNPPQKLHIDEVAGFEVGTGSSTSTSQFALGSFTAATFRSAEYTVQITNSTDSDYHTLKISLFHDGSTVYLTQYASIFDNGAQAAFDADISSGSVRLLATPASSDTMAFKFIRTTIEV
;
A
#
# COMPACT_ATOMS: atom_id res chain seq x y z
N HIS A 1 -26.83 3.22 -48.93
CA HIS A 1 -25.94 2.49 -48.04
C HIS A 1 -26.79 1.74 -47.01
N ASN A 2 -26.76 0.38 -47.05
CA ASN A 2 -27.37 -0.45 -46.01
C ASN A 2 -26.48 -0.41 -44.77
N ALA A 3 -26.82 0.43 -43.79
CA ALA A 3 -26.13 0.43 -42.52
C ALA A 3 -26.40 -0.92 -41.77
N ILE A 4 -25.37 -1.57 -41.30
CA ILE A 4 -25.45 -2.71 -40.40
C ILE A 4 -25.78 -2.13 -39.02
N ASN A 5 -26.94 -2.44 -38.49
CA ASN A 5 -27.31 -2.05 -37.13
C ASN A 5 -27.17 -3.26 -36.18
N ALA A 6 -27.24 -3.03 -34.85
CA ALA A 6 -27.03 -4.03 -33.82
C ALA A 6 -27.91 -5.31 -33.99
N ASN A 7 -29.12 -5.15 -34.59
CA ASN A 7 -30.03 -6.28 -34.81
C ASN A 7 -29.64 -7.20 -35.99
N LYS A 8 -28.64 -6.79 -36.79
CA LYS A 8 -28.11 -7.56 -37.93
C LYS A 8 -26.81 -8.33 -37.57
N ILE A 9 -26.28 -8.10 -36.41
CA ILE A 9 -25.07 -8.80 -35.92
C ILE A 9 -25.50 -9.68 -34.76
N GLY A 10 -25.49 -11.00 -34.93
CA GLY A 10 -25.76 -11.94 -33.89
C GLY A 10 -24.62 -11.99 -32.88
N THR A 11 -24.90 -12.49 -31.67
CA THR A 11 -23.89 -12.68 -30.63
C THR A 11 -22.78 -13.60 -31.12
N GLY A 12 -21.52 -13.16 -30.99
CA GLY A 12 -20.32 -13.93 -31.38
C GLY A 12 -20.01 -13.96 -32.87
N ILE A 13 -20.74 -13.22 -33.72
CA ILE A 13 -20.47 -13.16 -35.17
C ILE A 13 -19.24 -12.30 -35.48
N VAL A 14 -18.95 -11.30 -34.68
CA VAL A 14 -17.72 -10.49 -34.81
C VAL A 14 -16.74 -10.93 -33.71
N ASP A 15 -15.69 -11.59 -34.12
CA ASP A 15 -14.58 -12.00 -33.26
C ASP A 15 -13.28 -11.28 -33.65
N ALA A 16 -12.16 -11.64 -33.01
CA ALA A 16 -10.85 -11.01 -33.27
C ALA A 16 -10.37 -11.18 -34.72
N THR A 17 -10.87 -12.17 -35.46
CA THR A 17 -10.48 -12.38 -36.87
C THR A 17 -11.20 -11.44 -37.82
N HIS A 18 -12.32 -10.87 -37.39
CA HIS A 18 -13.14 -9.94 -38.18
C HIS A 18 -12.75 -8.47 -37.96
N ILE A 19 -11.91 -8.19 -36.95
CA ILE A 19 -11.45 -6.84 -36.64
C ILE A 19 -9.97 -6.75 -37.01
N ALA A 20 -9.67 -6.00 -38.07
CA ALA A 20 -8.28 -5.79 -38.47
C ALA A 20 -7.50 -5.06 -37.35
N ALA A 21 -6.19 -5.28 -37.31
CA ALA A 21 -5.32 -4.55 -36.37
C ALA A 21 -5.50 -3.04 -36.59
N ASN A 22 -5.67 -2.29 -35.50
CA ASN A 22 -5.93 -0.86 -35.49
C ASN A 22 -7.29 -0.40 -36.09
N ALA A 23 -8.23 -1.31 -36.30
CA ALA A 23 -9.55 -0.99 -36.83
C ALA A 23 -10.46 -0.25 -35.84
N VAL A 24 -10.14 -0.27 -34.56
CA VAL A 24 -10.84 0.51 -33.53
C VAL A 24 -9.88 1.57 -33.00
N SER A 25 -10.16 2.81 -33.28
CA SER A 25 -9.38 3.96 -32.77
C SER A 25 -10.02 4.56 -31.52
N SER A 26 -9.34 5.50 -30.88
CA SER A 26 -9.87 6.18 -29.70
C SER A 26 -11.18 6.93 -29.95
N SER A 27 -11.47 7.30 -31.19
CA SER A 27 -12.73 7.98 -31.56
C SER A 27 -13.94 7.03 -31.58
N GLU A 28 -13.73 5.73 -31.76
CA GLU A 28 -14.78 4.72 -31.70
C GLU A 28 -15.06 4.19 -30.29
N LEU A 29 -14.12 4.41 -29.35
CA LEU A 29 -14.31 4.03 -27.96
C LEU A 29 -15.00 5.15 -27.18
N LYS A 30 -16.23 4.94 -26.79
CA LYS A 30 -16.93 5.84 -25.86
C LYS A 30 -16.27 5.80 -24.49
N SER A 31 -16.47 6.86 -23.69
CA SER A 31 -15.88 7.01 -22.36
C SER A 31 -16.20 5.84 -21.38
N ASP A 32 -17.30 5.13 -21.62
CA ASP A 32 -17.75 3.98 -20.81
C ASP A 32 -17.50 2.61 -21.48
N ALA A 33 -16.91 2.59 -22.69
CA ALA A 33 -16.71 1.35 -23.46
C ALA A 33 -15.84 0.32 -22.75
N LEU A 34 -14.97 0.74 -21.84
CA LEU A 34 -14.09 -0.11 -21.04
C LEU A 34 -14.58 -0.30 -19.59
N SER A 35 -15.74 0.25 -19.25
CA SER A 35 -16.32 0.09 -17.92
C SER A 35 -16.67 -1.38 -17.63
N GLY A 36 -16.23 -1.90 -16.48
CA GLY A 36 -16.46 -3.29 -16.08
C GLY A 36 -15.65 -4.34 -16.87
N GLN A 37 -14.72 -3.91 -17.74
CA GLN A 37 -13.86 -4.84 -18.48
C GLN A 37 -12.68 -5.31 -17.63
N THR A 38 -12.34 -6.60 -17.77
CA THR A 38 -11.12 -7.18 -17.20
C THR A 38 -10.10 -7.38 -18.32
N PHE A 39 -8.93 -6.78 -18.17
CA PHE A 39 -7.80 -6.97 -19.08
C PHE A 39 -6.85 -7.98 -18.45
N THR A 40 -6.63 -9.12 -19.11
CA THR A 40 -5.75 -10.20 -18.61
C THR A 40 -4.32 -10.10 -19.17
N GLY A 41 -4.05 -9.13 -20.02
CA GLY A 41 -2.72 -8.88 -20.61
C GLY A 41 -2.22 -7.47 -20.30
N ASN A 42 -1.07 -7.13 -20.85
CA ASN A 42 -0.50 -5.78 -20.72
C ASN A 42 -1.40 -4.77 -21.44
N VAL A 43 -1.83 -3.75 -20.71
CA VAL A 43 -2.52 -2.59 -21.26
C VAL A 43 -1.55 -1.42 -21.26
N THR A 44 -1.20 -0.93 -22.45
CA THR A 44 -0.32 0.23 -22.58
C THR A 44 -1.16 1.49 -22.72
N PHE A 45 -1.02 2.40 -21.78
CA PHE A 45 -1.59 3.75 -21.88
C PHE A 45 -0.47 4.73 -22.25
N GLY A 46 -0.68 5.57 -23.26
CA GLY A 46 0.28 6.61 -23.63
C GLY A 46 0.42 7.66 -22.53
N ASN A 47 -0.67 8.35 -22.25
CA ASN A 47 -0.77 9.27 -21.11
C ASN A 47 -2.07 8.99 -20.36
N ILE A 48 -1.97 8.73 -19.05
CA ILE A 48 -3.13 8.63 -18.17
C ILE A 48 -3.27 10.00 -17.49
N SER A 49 -4.40 10.68 -17.72
CA SER A 49 -4.74 11.92 -17.00
C SER A 49 -6.06 11.72 -16.23
N PRO A 50 -6.11 10.80 -15.26
CA PRO A 50 -7.32 10.52 -14.52
C PRO A 50 -7.50 11.52 -13.39
N SER A 51 -8.75 11.77 -13.02
CA SER A 51 -9.08 12.44 -11.76
C SER A 51 -8.70 11.56 -10.55
N ALA A 52 -8.74 10.24 -10.71
CA ALA A 52 -8.26 9.26 -9.73
C ALA A 52 -7.85 7.95 -10.41
N VAL A 53 -6.82 7.29 -9.88
CA VAL A 53 -6.51 5.88 -10.14
C VAL A 53 -6.85 5.12 -8.86
N THR A 54 -7.88 4.27 -8.92
CA THR A 54 -8.30 3.45 -7.78
C THR A 54 -7.92 2.01 -8.04
N THR A 55 -7.20 1.39 -7.11
CA THR A 55 -6.85 -0.02 -7.13
C THR A 55 -7.35 -0.71 -5.87
N THR A 56 -7.78 -1.95 -5.98
CA THR A 56 -8.14 -2.80 -4.83
C THR A 56 -6.96 -3.64 -4.34
N GLY A 57 -5.91 -3.74 -5.13
CA GLY A 57 -4.67 -4.45 -4.83
C GLY A 57 -3.48 -3.50 -4.66
N ASN A 58 -2.30 -4.10 -4.53
CA ASN A 58 -1.04 -3.37 -4.50
C ASN A 58 -0.66 -2.83 -5.89
N ILE A 59 0.13 -1.78 -5.93
CA ILE A 59 0.68 -1.19 -7.17
C ILE A 59 2.15 -1.59 -7.26
N GLY A 60 2.51 -2.32 -8.31
CA GLY A 60 3.90 -2.60 -8.68
C GLY A 60 4.35 -1.66 -9.80
N VAL A 61 5.52 -1.04 -9.64
CA VAL A 61 6.22 -0.35 -10.72
C VAL A 61 7.45 -1.19 -11.03
N GLN A 62 7.47 -1.79 -12.22
CA GLN A 62 8.45 -2.83 -12.61
C GLN A 62 8.45 -4.06 -11.68
N ASP A 63 7.33 -4.34 -11.03
CA ASP A 63 7.12 -5.46 -10.14
C ASP A 63 5.76 -6.11 -10.43
N THR A 64 5.76 -7.41 -10.69
CA THR A 64 4.57 -8.19 -11.05
C THR A 64 3.85 -8.80 -9.86
N ASN A 65 4.49 -8.83 -8.69
CA ASN A 65 3.94 -9.40 -7.45
C ASN A 65 4.27 -8.53 -6.22
N PRO A 66 3.81 -7.27 -6.20
CA PRO A 66 4.22 -6.31 -5.18
C PRO A 66 3.81 -6.74 -3.77
N PRO A 67 4.78 -6.87 -2.83
CA PRO A 67 4.51 -7.31 -1.46
C PRO A 67 3.93 -6.20 -0.57
N GLN A 68 3.94 -4.95 -1.03
CA GLN A 68 3.45 -3.77 -0.30
C GLN A 68 2.50 -2.94 -1.16
N LYS A 69 1.80 -1.97 -0.55
CA LYS A 69 0.80 -1.10 -1.21
C LYS A 69 1.32 -0.40 -2.46
N LEU A 70 2.56 0.08 -2.41
CA LEU A 70 3.32 0.52 -3.57
C LEU A 70 4.70 -0.12 -3.47
N HIS A 71 5.13 -0.82 -4.52
CA HIS A 71 6.45 -1.44 -4.61
C HIS A 71 7.11 -1.07 -5.94
N ILE A 72 8.38 -0.72 -5.91
CA ILE A 72 9.10 -0.16 -7.05
C ILE A 72 10.37 -0.98 -7.30
N ASP A 73 10.44 -1.55 -8.50
CA ASP A 73 11.64 -2.17 -9.10
C ASP A 73 12.29 -3.25 -8.21
N GLU A 74 11.48 -3.96 -7.42
CA GLU A 74 11.96 -4.98 -6.46
C GLU A 74 13.05 -4.45 -5.50
N VAL A 75 13.05 -3.16 -5.19
CA VAL A 75 14.03 -2.49 -4.33
C VAL A 75 13.38 -1.85 -3.12
N ALA A 76 12.30 -1.10 -3.34
CA ALA A 76 11.70 -0.28 -2.30
C ALA A 76 10.19 -0.38 -2.27
N GLY A 77 9.63 -0.34 -1.07
CA GLY A 77 8.18 -0.37 -0.87
C GLY A 77 7.67 0.73 0.06
N PHE A 78 6.39 1.02 -0.09
CA PHE A 78 5.64 1.94 0.76
C PHE A 78 4.42 1.24 1.31
N GLU A 79 4.18 1.38 2.60
CA GLU A 79 3.06 0.78 3.31
C GLU A 79 2.43 1.79 4.29
N VAL A 80 1.15 1.63 4.56
CA VAL A 80 0.43 2.38 5.58
C VAL A 80 -0.27 1.41 6.52
N GLY A 81 -0.36 1.77 7.79
CA GLY A 81 -1.06 0.93 8.75
C GLY A 81 -1.62 1.71 9.93
N THR A 82 -2.47 1.02 10.68
CA THR A 82 -3.11 1.55 11.88
C THR A 82 -3.07 0.51 13.00
N GLY A 83 -3.12 0.98 14.23
CA GLY A 83 -3.30 0.17 15.44
C GLY A 83 -4.14 0.93 16.45
N SER A 84 -4.66 0.22 17.42
CA SER A 84 -5.34 0.81 18.58
C SER A 84 -5.11 -0.02 19.83
N SER A 85 -5.13 0.61 20.98
CA SER A 85 -5.00 -0.06 22.28
C SER A 85 -5.79 0.71 23.34
N THR A 86 -6.28 -0.05 24.32
CA THR A 86 -6.83 0.47 25.59
C THR A 86 -6.09 -0.18 26.77
N SER A 87 -4.83 -0.54 26.56
CA SER A 87 -3.98 -1.24 27.52
C SER A 87 -2.54 -0.76 27.39
N THR A 88 -1.78 -0.82 28.47
CA THR A 88 -0.33 -0.60 28.49
C THR A 88 0.48 -1.82 28.04
N SER A 89 -0.16 -2.90 27.62
CA SER A 89 0.52 -4.08 27.10
C SER A 89 1.14 -3.80 25.75
N GLN A 90 2.36 -4.30 25.54
CA GLN A 90 3.04 -4.21 24.25
C GLN A 90 2.29 -5.00 23.17
N PHE A 91 2.20 -4.44 21.95
CA PHE A 91 1.59 -5.09 20.80
C PHE A 91 2.38 -4.80 19.52
N ALA A 92 2.21 -5.64 18.50
CA ALA A 92 2.81 -5.41 17.20
C ALA A 92 2.00 -4.36 16.42
N LEU A 93 2.58 -3.19 16.21
CA LEU A 93 1.95 -2.11 15.44
C LEU A 93 2.05 -2.34 13.92
N GLY A 94 3.16 -2.88 13.46
CA GLY A 94 3.39 -3.19 12.05
C GLY A 94 4.43 -4.29 11.90
N SER A 95 4.43 -4.97 10.75
CA SER A 95 5.41 -6.01 10.44
C SER A 95 5.72 -6.08 8.96
N PHE A 96 6.87 -6.67 8.62
CA PHE A 96 7.26 -7.01 7.26
C PHE A 96 8.13 -8.27 7.25
N THR A 97 8.20 -8.93 6.10
CA THR A 97 8.95 -10.19 5.93
C THR A 97 10.45 -9.93 5.96
N ALA A 98 11.16 -10.56 6.91
CA ALA A 98 12.61 -10.40 7.06
C ALA A 98 13.41 -10.95 5.87
N ALA A 99 12.86 -11.94 5.14
CA ALA A 99 13.50 -12.49 3.96
C ALA A 99 13.42 -11.55 2.75
N THR A 100 12.48 -10.61 2.74
CA THR A 100 12.27 -9.67 1.62
C THR A 100 12.91 -8.31 1.89
N PHE A 101 12.72 -7.76 3.07
CA PHE A 101 13.15 -6.39 3.37
C PHE A 101 14.19 -6.36 4.47
N ARG A 102 15.28 -5.59 4.27
CA ARG A 102 16.40 -5.42 5.21
C ARG A 102 16.16 -4.30 6.20
N SER A 103 15.60 -3.20 5.76
CA SER A 103 15.43 -2.00 6.57
C SER A 103 14.08 -1.33 6.37
N ALA A 104 13.68 -0.54 7.35
CA ALA A 104 12.46 0.25 7.29
C ALA A 104 12.62 1.60 8.00
N GLU A 105 11.92 2.60 7.47
CA GLU A 105 11.70 3.86 8.14
C GLU A 105 10.21 4.08 8.34
N TYR A 106 9.82 4.38 9.58
CA TYR A 106 8.45 4.69 9.97
C TYR A 106 8.33 6.17 10.33
N THR A 107 7.21 6.77 9.94
CA THR A 107 6.66 7.95 10.60
C THR A 107 5.40 7.51 11.31
N VAL A 108 5.35 7.67 12.62
CA VAL A 108 4.24 7.24 13.47
C VAL A 108 3.55 8.47 14.06
N GLN A 109 2.22 8.47 14.02
CA GLN A 109 1.35 9.39 14.74
C GLN A 109 0.54 8.62 15.77
N ILE A 110 0.50 9.11 17.00
CA ILE A 110 -0.28 8.58 18.11
C ILE A 110 -1.26 9.64 18.56
N THR A 111 -2.49 9.24 18.81
CA THR A 111 -3.54 10.07 19.38
C THR A 111 -4.10 9.37 20.61
N ASN A 112 -3.99 9.99 21.78
CA ASN A 112 -4.76 9.64 22.96
C ASN A 112 -6.10 10.36 22.85
N SER A 113 -7.16 9.61 22.54
CA SER A 113 -8.50 10.20 22.34
C SER A 113 -9.19 10.54 23.65
N THR A 114 -8.73 10.02 24.78
CA THR A 114 -9.30 10.30 26.12
C THR A 114 -8.88 11.68 26.59
N ASP A 115 -7.60 11.99 26.51
CA ASP A 115 -7.03 13.25 27.02
C ASP A 115 -6.82 14.30 25.92
N SER A 116 -7.01 13.92 24.65
CA SER A 116 -6.73 14.75 23.47
C SER A 116 -5.23 15.08 23.32
N ASP A 117 -4.35 14.14 23.67
CA ASP A 117 -2.91 14.29 23.53
C ASP A 117 -2.41 13.69 22.22
N TYR A 118 -1.35 14.28 21.69
CA TYR A 118 -0.79 13.91 20.39
C TYR A 118 0.73 13.68 20.48
N HIS A 119 1.21 12.67 19.74
CA HIS A 119 2.63 12.37 19.65
C HIS A 119 2.95 11.94 18.21
N THR A 120 3.99 12.50 17.60
CA THR A 120 4.54 12.03 16.34
C THR A 120 6.04 11.84 16.47
N LEU A 121 6.56 10.79 15.78
CA LEU A 121 7.99 10.49 15.79
C LEU A 121 8.37 9.72 14.52
N LYS A 122 9.69 9.65 14.29
CA LYS A 122 10.29 8.78 13.28
C LYS A 122 11.06 7.64 13.95
N ILE A 123 11.04 6.48 13.30
CA ILE A 123 11.75 5.27 13.73
C ILE A 123 12.46 4.71 12.51
N SER A 124 13.77 4.58 12.60
CA SER A 124 14.57 3.85 11.62
C SER A 124 15.01 2.54 12.22
N LEU A 125 14.90 1.45 11.47
CA LEU A 125 15.35 0.14 11.89
C LEU A 125 15.95 -0.66 10.73
N PHE A 126 16.84 -1.59 11.08
CA PHE A 126 17.31 -2.66 10.21
C PHE A 126 17.51 -3.94 11.01
N HIS A 127 17.68 -5.07 10.32
CA HIS A 127 18.00 -6.35 10.95
C HIS A 127 19.15 -7.07 10.24
N ASP A 128 19.86 -7.93 10.97
CA ASP A 128 20.92 -8.78 10.42
C ASP A 128 20.45 -10.22 10.07
N GLY A 129 19.15 -10.49 10.25
CA GLY A 129 18.53 -11.81 10.08
C GLY A 129 18.15 -12.48 11.40
N SER A 130 18.71 -12.04 12.51
CA SER A 130 18.45 -12.54 13.87
C SER A 130 18.07 -11.45 14.86
N THR A 131 18.66 -10.29 14.75
CA THR A 131 18.51 -9.15 15.66
C THR A 131 18.00 -7.93 14.88
N VAL A 132 17.11 -7.17 15.50
CA VAL A 132 16.66 -5.87 14.98
C VAL A 132 17.36 -4.75 15.74
N TYR A 133 17.87 -3.78 15.00
CA TYR A 133 18.49 -2.56 15.51
C TYR A 133 17.57 -1.40 15.19
N LEU A 134 17.22 -0.61 16.21
CA LEU A 134 16.23 0.44 16.12
C LEU A 134 16.74 1.75 16.71
N THR A 135 16.41 2.87 16.08
CA THR A 135 16.57 4.21 16.64
C THR A 135 15.29 5.03 16.47
N GLN A 136 14.99 5.86 17.47
CA GLN A 136 13.87 6.78 17.46
C GLN A 136 14.41 8.21 17.41
N TYR A 137 13.77 9.07 16.59
CA TYR A 137 14.18 10.47 16.44
C TYR A 137 12.99 11.33 16.00
N ALA A 138 13.20 12.65 15.95
CA ALA A 138 12.17 13.63 15.59
C ALA A 138 10.85 13.43 16.36
N SER A 139 10.97 13.11 17.66
CA SER A 139 9.83 12.96 18.56
C SER A 139 9.28 14.32 18.96
N ILE A 140 7.99 14.54 18.72
CA ILE A 140 7.24 15.76 19.03
C ILE A 140 5.94 15.36 19.70
N PHE A 141 5.68 15.91 20.89
CA PHE A 141 4.45 15.66 21.64
C PHE A 141 4.01 16.94 22.38
N ASP A 142 2.75 17.03 22.68
CA ASP A 142 2.18 18.16 23.44
C ASP A 142 2.17 17.91 24.96
N ASN A 143 1.91 16.69 25.41
CA ASN A 143 1.80 16.34 26.84
C ASN A 143 2.54 15.02 27.17
N GLY A 144 3.81 14.92 26.76
CA GLY A 144 4.62 13.72 27.01
C GLY A 144 4.52 12.64 25.93
N ALA A 145 5.46 11.70 25.99
CA ALA A 145 5.52 10.59 25.06
C ALA A 145 4.35 9.61 25.30
N GLN A 146 3.55 9.38 24.29
CA GLN A 146 2.33 8.56 24.35
C GLN A 146 2.59 7.06 24.21
N ALA A 147 3.79 6.64 23.76
CA ALA A 147 4.21 5.24 23.70
C ALA A 147 5.72 5.14 23.69
N ALA A 148 6.22 3.96 24.09
CA ALA A 148 7.57 3.48 23.83
C ALA A 148 7.56 2.47 22.69
N PHE A 149 8.68 2.36 21.96
CA PHE A 149 8.80 1.44 20.82
C PHE A 149 9.99 0.53 20.97
N ASP A 150 9.82 -0.70 20.49
CA ASP A 150 10.83 -1.74 20.38
C ASP A 150 10.62 -2.49 19.06
N ALA A 151 11.52 -3.42 18.72
CA ALA A 151 11.38 -4.25 17.54
C ALA A 151 12.00 -5.62 17.75
N ASP A 152 11.41 -6.65 17.15
CA ASP A 152 11.91 -8.01 17.16
C ASP A 152 11.73 -8.73 15.82
N ILE A 153 12.26 -9.95 15.75
CA ILE A 153 11.93 -10.90 14.67
C ILE A 153 11.14 -12.05 15.31
N SER A 154 9.94 -12.27 14.79
CA SER A 154 9.08 -13.38 15.20
C SER A 154 8.51 -14.08 14.00
N SER A 155 8.71 -15.40 13.92
CA SER A 155 8.18 -16.26 12.83
C SER A 155 8.54 -15.73 11.42
N GLY A 156 9.78 -15.25 11.24
CA GLY A 156 10.26 -14.73 9.94
C GLY A 156 9.79 -13.30 9.59
N SER A 157 9.11 -12.62 10.51
CA SER A 157 8.67 -11.24 10.35
C SER A 157 9.40 -10.32 11.31
N VAL A 158 9.92 -9.21 10.81
CA VAL A 158 10.35 -8.06 11.62
C VAL A 158 9.09 -7.33 12.08
N ARG A 159 8.97 -7.11 13.39
CA ARG A 159 7.83 -6.42 13.99
C ARG A 159 8.28 -5.13 14.66
N LEU A 160 7.56 -4.05 14.41
CA LEU A 160 7.61 -2.84 15.22
C LEU A 160 6.61 -3.01 16.36
N LEU A 161 7.09 -2.95 17.58
CA LEU A 161 6.32 -3.15 18.81
C LEU A 161 6.06 -1.79 19.47
N ALA A 162 4.83 -1.54 19.88
CA ALA A 162 4.43 -0.35 20.60
C ALA A 162 3.94 -0.72 22.01
N THR A 163 4.41 0.01 23.03
CA THR A 163 3.94 -0.08 24.40
C THR A 163 3.28 1.25 24.75
N PRO A 164 1.93 1.34 24.79
CA PRO A 164 1.23 2.57 25.15
C PRO A 164 1.59 3.07 26.55
N ALA A 165 1.66 4.38 26.73
CA ALA A 165 1.99 5.01 28.02
C ALA A 165 0.85 4.92 29.03
N SER A 166 -0.40 4.81 28.54
CA SER A 166 -1.60 4.70 29.40
C SER A 166 -2.57 3.62 28.88
N SER A 167 -3.59 3.31 29.66
CA SER A 167 -4.72 2.46 29.28
C SER A 167 -5.88 3.20 28.64
N ASP A 168 -5.66 4.43 28.24
CA ASP A 168 -6.63 5.25 27.51
C ASP A 168 -6.89 4.70 26.10
N THR A 169 -7.88 5.26 25.42
CA THR A 169 -8.13 4.94 24.03
C THR A 169 -7.05 5.57 23.14
N MET A 170 -6.06 4.74 22.76
CA MET A 170 -4.91 5.13 21.96
C MET A 170 -5.10 4.68 20.52
N ALA A 171 -4.95 5.61 19.57
CA ALA A 171 -4.94 5.33 18.15
C ALA A 171 -3.55 5.58 17.56
N PHE A 172 -3.07 4.63 16.75
CA PHE A 172 -1.77 4.68 16.09
C PHE A 172 -1.99 4.67 14.57
N LYS A 173 -1.26 5.53 13.86
CA LYS A 173 -1.17 5.52 12.40
C LYS A 173 0.28 5.58 11.99
N PHE A 174 0.64 4.88 10.95
CA PHE A 174 2.00 4.99 10.42
C PHE A 174 2.04 4.95 8.89
N ILE A 175 3.06 5.55 8.36
CA ILE A 175 3.60 5.27 7.04
C ILE A 175 4.96 4.60 7.22
N ARG A 176 5.27 3.67 6.33
CA ARG A 176 6.55 2.94 6.31
C ARG A 176 7.11 2.90 4.91
N THR A 177 8.39 3.19 4.79
CA THR A 177 9.20 2.82 3.61
C THR A 177 10.12 1.66 3.98
N THR A 178 10.36 0.76 3.03
CA THR A 178 11.25 -0.40 3.20
C THR A 178 12.23 -0.49 2.06
N ILE A 179 13.40 -1.10 2.32
CA ILE A 179 14.39 -1.44 1.30
C ILE A 179 14.64 -2.95 1.38
N GLU A 180 14.70 -3.61 0.22
CA GLU A 180 14.93 -5.05 0.11
C GLU A 180 16.32 -5.50 0.57
N VAL A 181 16.48 -6.83 0.73
CA VAL A 181 17.70 -7.51 1.18
C VAL A 181 18.80 -7.47 0.12
#